data_72c0481e33db5ebb8a0432e96649867a
#
_entry.id   72c0481e33db5ebb8a0432e96649867a
#
_cell.length_a   1.000
_cell.length_b   1.000
_cell.length_c   1.000
_cell.angle_alpha   90.00
_cell.angle_beta   90.00
_cell.angle_gamma   90.00
#
_symmetry.space_group_name_H-M   'P 1'
#
loop_
_entity.id
_entity.type
_entity.pdbx_description
1 polymer ?
#
loop_
_entity_poly.entity_id
_entity_poly.type
_entity_poly.pdbx_seq_one_letter_code
_entity_poly.pdbx_strand_id
1 'polypeptide(L)'
;LNMLRDSFGRTFPYIRLSITDVCNFKCGYCLPNGYMPNKSDNRKFLHLDEIKRLAKGLSELGVCKIRLTGGEPTVRKDFFEIVKVLKNESGIKKVVITTNGYHLDQKANKIVESGLDGINISIDSLNREIFKSITSHDRLEEILNGIIKLQKLNFNNIKINAVLLKGINSSENDFKD
;
A
#
# COMPACT_ATOMS: atom_id res chain seq x y z
N LEU A 1 15.70 -6.16 25.29
CA LEU A 1 14.71 -5.51 24.43
C LEU A 1 13.38 -6.22 24.62
N ASN A 2 12.38 -5.51 25.17
CA ASN A 2 11.01 -6.02 25.24
C ASN A 2 10.47 -6.10 23.80
N MET A 3 10.40 -7.32 23.25
CA MET A 3 9.79 -7.52 21.94
C MET A 3 8.27 -7.64 22.08
N LEU A 4 7.52 -7.04 21.17
CA LEU A 4 6.07 -7.23 21.06
C LEU A 4 5.79 -8.73 20.85
N ARG A 5 5.14 -9.35 21.84
CA ARG A 5 4.91 -10.78 21.89
C ARG A 5 3.50 -11.09 22.37
N ASP A 6 2.86 -12.10 21.81
CA ASP A 6 1.58 -12.60 22.30
C ASP A 6 1.74 -13.67 23.40
N SER A 7 0.61 -14.12 23.92
CA SER A 7 0.55 -15.19 24.96
C SER A 7 1.08 -16.55 24.47
N PHE A 8 1.22 -16.75 23.17
CA PHE A 8 1.78 -17.97 22.55
C PHE A 8 3.27 -17.87 22.26
N GLY A 9 3.91 -16.75 22.65
CA GLY A 9 5.35 -16.54 22.45
C GLY A 9 5.74 -16.05 21.04
N ARG A 10 4.77 -15.76 20.15
CA ARG A 10 5.04 -15.22 18.81
C ARG A 10 5.47 -13.76 18.92
N THR A 11 6.51 -13.38 18.19
CA THR A 11 6.99 -12.00 18.12
C THR A 11 6.49 -11.30 16.85
N PHE A 12 6.31 -9.99 16.92
CA PHE A 12 5.76 -9.20 15.82
C PHE A 12 6.75 -8.12 15.35
N PRO A 13 7.77 -8.49 14.58
CA PRO A 13 8.74 -7.54 14.03
C PRO A 13 8.18 -6.73 12.86
N TYR A 14 6.98 -7.06 12.39
CA TYR A 14 6.31 -6.50 11.23
C TYR A 14 4.86 -6.13 11.54
N ILE A 15 4.49 -4.88 11.21
CA ILE A 15 3.13 -4.34 11.42
C ILE A 15 2.57 -3.81 10.09
N ARG A 16 1.29 -4.02 9.88
CA ARG A 16 0.52 -3.32 8.85
C ARG A 16 -0.20 -2.15 9.50
N LEU A 17 0.03 -0.94 8.98
CA LEU A 17 -0.57 0.29 9.48
C LEU A 17 -1.47 0.88 8.40
N SER A 18 -2.78 0.85 8.64
CA SER A 18 -3.75 1.58 7.81
C SER A 18 -3.71 3.05 8.19
N ILE A 19 -3.41 3.92 7.22
CA ILE A 19 -3.29 5.37 7.42
C ILE A 19 -4.49 6.15 6.87
N THR A 20 -5.39 5.47 6.15
CA THR A 20 -6.63 6.04 5.60
C THR A 20 -7.60 4.91 5.24
N ASP A 21 -8.88 5.19 5.25
CA ASP A 21 -9.91 4.31 4.68
C ASP A 21 -10.35 4.76 3.27
N VAL A 22 -9.92 5.95 2.85
CA VAL A 22 -10.24 6.49 1.52
C VAL A 22 -9.57 5.65 0.45
N CYS A 23 -10.34 5.26 -0.57
CA CYS A 23 -9.84 4.61 -1.77
C CYS A 23 -10.42 5.29 -3.01
N ASN A 24 -9.61 5.43 -4.02
CA ASN A 24 -9.99 6.00 -5.30
C ASN A 24 -10.45 4.95 -6.34
N PHE A 25 -10.34 3.64 -6.02
CA PHE A 25 -10.87 2.54 -6.84
C PHE A 25 -12.21 2.03 -6.29
N LYS A 26 -12.95 1.30 -7.13
CA LYS A 26 -14.25 0.69 -6.82
C LYS A 26 -14.21 -0.81 -7.12
N CYS A 27 -13.21 -1.50 -6.55
CA CYS A 27 -13.08 -2.94 -6.79
C CYS A 27 -14.30 -3.70 -6.29
N GLY A 28 -14.89 -4.52 -7.16
CA GLY A 28 -16.17 -5.19 -6.91
C GLY A 28 -16.18 -6.09 -5.68
N TYR A 29 -15.02 -6.67 -5.32
CA TYR A 29 -14.87 -7.52 -4.14
C TYR A 29 -14.51 -6.76 -2.85
N CYS A 30 -14.20 -5.44 -2.93
CA CYS A 30 -13.73 -4.65 -1.79
C CYS A 30 -14.66 -3.46 -1.50
N LEU A 31 -14.77 -2.52 -2.43
CA LEU A 31 -15.58 -1.29 -2.31
C LEU A 31 -16.44 -1.11 -3.57
N PRO A 32 -17.44 -1.96 -3.82
CA PRO A 32 -18.22 -1.97 -5.07
C PRO A 32 -18.93 -0.64 -5.34
N ASN A 33 -19.31 0.07 -4.28
CA ASN A 33 -19.95 1.38 -4.38
C ASN A 33 -18.96 2.55 -4.32
N GLY A 34 -17.63 2.26 -4.25
CA GLY A 34 -16.60 3.26 -3.99
C GLY A 34 -16.57 3.70 -2.53
N TYR A 35 -15.60 4.57 -2.22
CA TYR A 35 -15.53 5.15 -0.89
C TYR A 35 -16.69 6.12 -0.65
N MET A 36 -17.44 5.88 0.41
CA MET A 36 -18.53 6.74 0.85
C MET A 36 -18.21 7.29 2.24
N PRO A 37 -17.93 8.60 2.35
CA PRO A 37 -17.71 9.23 3.66
C PRO A 37 -18.96 9.07 4.53
N ASN A 38 -18.81 8.50 5.70
CA ASN A 38 -19.89 8.50 6.68
C ASN A 38 -19.97 9.89 7.32
N LYS A 39 -21.01 10.66 7.00
CA LYS A 39 -21.20 12.03 7.51
C LYS A 39 -21.37 12.11 9.03
N SER A 40 -21.78 11.02 9.68
CA SER A 40 -21.91 10.92 11.13
C SER A 40 -20.65 10.46 11.84
N ASP A 41 -19.60 10.12 11.08
CA ASP A 41 -18.36 9.58 11.62
C ASP A 41 -17.39 10.70 11.98
N ASN A 42 -17.23 10.94 13.28
CA ASN A 42 -16.29 11.92 13.82
C ASN A 42 -14.83 11.40 13.88
N ARG A 43 -14.55 10.19 13.40
CA ARG A 43 -13.19 9.63 13.38
C ARG A 43 -12.31 10.48 12.48
N LYS A 44 -11.12 10.78 12.99
CA LYS A 44 -10.06 11.46 12.23
C LYS A 44 -8.92 10.49 11.98
N PHE A 45 -8.28 10.63 10.85
CA PHE A 45 -7.04 9.91 10.61
C PHE A 45 -5.94 10.44 11.53
N LEU A 46 -5.04 9.55 11.95
CA LEU A 46 -3.88 9.94 12.72
C LEU A 46 -3.09 11.04 11.99
N HIS A 47 -2.74 12.09 12.72
CA HIS A 47 -1.84 13.12 12.23
C HIS A 47 -0.39 12.60 12.15
N LEU A 48 0.45 13.31 11.43
CA LEU A 48 1.85 12.94 11.22
C LEU A 48 2.60 12.70 12.54
N ASP A 49 2.41 13.58 13.52
CA ASP A 49 3.04 13.46 14.85
C ASP A 49 2.54 12.25 15.65
N GLU A 50 1.28 11.88 15.49
CA GLU A 50 0.71 10.69 16.12
C GLU A 50 1.27 9.42 15.50
N ILE A 51 1.39 9.39 14.17
CA ILE A 51 2.03 8.28 13.43
C ILE A 51 3.49 8.15 13.86
N LYS A 52 4.23 9.25 14.00
CA LYS A 52 5.61 9.28 14.48
C LYS A 52 5.73 8.68 15.88
N ARG A 53 4.91 9.14 16.84
CA ARG A 53 4.90 8.61 18.21
C ARG A 53 4.57 7.14 18.27
N LEU A 54 3.53 6.71 17.53
CA LEU A 54 3.14 5.31 17.42
C LEU A 54 4.30 4.44 16.88
N ALA A 55 4.91 4.86 15.78
CA ALA A 55 5.99 4.12 15.15
C ALA A 55 7.24 4.05 16.04
N LYS A 56 7.55 5.10 16.78
CA LYS A 56 8.65 5.11 17.76
C LYS A 56 8.40 4.09 18.86
N GLY A 57 7.21 4.10 19.47
CA GLY A 57 6.83 3.11 20.49
C GLY A 57 6.88 1.67 19.95
N LEU A 58 6.39 1.44 18.73
CA LEU A 58 6.49 0.14 18.06
C LEU A 58 7.94 -0.29 17.83
N SER A 59 8.82 0.64 17.43
CA SER A 59 10.24 0.36 17.26
C SER A 59 10.94 -0.03 18.56
N GLU A 60 10.60 0.63 19.67
CA GLU A 60 11.10 0.30 21.02
C GLU A 60 10.64 -1.11 21.46
N LEU A 61 9.48 -1.58 20.95
CA LEU A 61 8.96 -2.93 21.15
C LEU A 61 9.46 -3.95 20.10
N GLY A 62 10.52 -3.61 19.34
CA GLY A 62 11.17 -4.52 18.40
C GLY A 62 10.52 -4.63 17.03
N VAL A 63 9.51 -3.80 16.71
CA VAL A 63 9.00 -3.70 15.35
C VAL A 63 10.03 -3.02 14.46
N CYS A 64 10.46 -3.70 13.40
CA CYS A 64 11.48 -3.18 12.50
C CYS A 64 10.97 -2.91 11.08
N LYS A 65 9.74 -3.35 10.77
CA LYS A 65 9.12 -3.15 9.46
C LYS A 65 7.67 -2.69 9.59
N ILE A 66 7.32 -1.64 8.87
CA ILE A 66 5.94 -1.17 8.72
C ILE A 66 5.52 -1.27 7.26
N ARG A 67 4.33 -1.83 7.02
CA ARG A 67 3.65 -1.74 5.74
C ARG A 67 2.52 -0.74 5.84
N LEU A 68 2.64 0.37 5.12
CA LEU A 68 1.55 1.32 4.96
C LEU A 68 0.49 0.74 4.04
N THR A 69 -0.75 0.88 4.46
CA THR A 69 -1.94 0.38 3.77
C THR A 69 -3.12 1.29 4.11
N GLY A 70 -4.33 0.85 3.79
CA GLY A 70 -5.56 1.57 4.08
C GLY A 70 -6.64 1.18 3.08
N GLY A 71 -7.44 2.14 2.61
CA GLY A 71 -8.03 2.09 1.30
C GLY A 71 -6.90 2.15 0.27
N GLU A 72 -6.56 3.36 -0.18
CA GLU A 72 -5.33 3.59 -0.98
C GLU A 72 -4.43 4.59 -0.23
N PRO A 73 -3.28 4.17 0.31
CA PRO A 73 -2.45 5.04 1.15
C PRO A 73 -1.92 6.27 0.40
N THR A 74 -1.69 6.17 -0.91
CA THR A 74 -1.13 7.25 -1.71
C THR A 74 -2.13 8.37 -2.05
N VAL A 75 -3.40 8.25 -1.64
CA VAL A 75 -4.37 9.36 -1.75
C VAL A 75 -4.22 10.37 -0.61
N ARG A 76 -3.56 10.00 0.50
CA ARG A 76 -3.23 10.95 1.55
C ARG A 76 -2.24 11.99 1.04
N LYS A 77 -2.55 13.26 1.28
CA LYS A 77 -1.71 14.37 0.80
C LYS A 77 -0.30 14.36 1.41
N ASP A 78 -0.21 13.97 2.69
CA ASP A 78 1.01 13.88 3.48
C ASP A 78 1.68 12.48 3.44
N PHE A 79 1.31 11.63 2.45
CA PHE A 79 1.83 10.27 2.35
C PHE A 79 3.36 10.19 2.32
N PHE A 80 4.01 11.03 1.52
CA PHE A 80 5.48 11.01 1.40
C PHE A 80 6.18 11.54 2.65
N GLU A 81 5.58 12.50 3.35
CA GLU A 81 6.04 12.97 4.65
C GLU A 81 5.96 11.87 5.69
N ILE A 82 4.86 11.09 5.70
CA ILE A 82 4.71 9.92 6.58
C ILE A 82 5.85 8.92 6.33
N VAL A 83 6.14 8.59 5.07
CA VAL A 83 7.24 7.67 4.73
C VAL A 83 8.57 8.21 5.27
N LYS A 84 8.89 9.49 5.03
CA LYS A 84 10.13 10.13 5.49
C LYS A 84 10.26 10.11 7.02
N VAL A 85 9.19 10.46 7.73
CA VAL A 85 9.17 10.43 9.20
C VAL A 85 9.38 9.01 9.73
N LEU A 86 8.72 8.02 9.15
CA LEU A 86 8.90 6.62 9.54
C LEU A 86 10.33 6.15 9.31
N LYS A 87 10.96 6.52 8.20
CA LYS A 87 12.33 6.13 7.87
C LYS A 87 13.39 6.81 8.73
N ASN A 88 13.24 8.10 8.98
CA ASN A 88 14.31 8.92 9.52
C ASN A 88 14.17 9.21 11.03
N GLU A 89 12.94 9.12 11.58
CA GLU A 89 12.67 9.67 12.91
C GLU A 89 12.01 8.67 13.88
N SER A 90 11.64 7.47 13.41
CA SER A 90 10.90 6.51 14.24
C SER A 90 11.73 5.30 14.70
N GLY A 91 12.88 5.06 14.11
CA GLY A 91 13.70 3.85 14.35
C GLY A 91 13.24 2.62 13.54
N ILE A 92 12.23 2.75 12.70
CA ILE A 92 11.75 1.67 11.81
C ILE A 92 12.76 1.47 10.67
N LYS A 93 13.24 0.24 10.52
CA LYS A 93 14.28 -0.10 9.53
C LYS A 93 13.74 -0.20 8.10
N LYS A 94 12.51 -0.70 7.94
CA LYS A 94 11.90 -0.91 6.62
C LYS A 94 10.47 -0.35 6.57
N VAL A 95 10.21 0.50 5.59
CA VAL A 95 8.88 1.02 5.27
C VAL A 95 8.50 0.59 3.87
N VAL A 96 7.43 -0.16 3.74
CA VAL A 96 6.90 -0.64 2.46
C VAL A 96 5.43 -0.27 2.33
N ILE A 97 4.88 -0.27 1.11
CA ILE A 97 3.46 0.01 0.88
C ILE A 97 2.75 -1.12 0.15
N THR A 98 1.42 -1.15 0.31
CA THR A 98 0.52 -1.81 -0.64
C THR A 98 -0.35 -0.74 -1.28
N THR A 99 -0.42 -0.72 -2.60
CA THR A 99 -1.10 0.31 -3.38
C THR A 99 -1.79 -0.29 -4.59
N ASN A 100 -2.84 0.36 -5.07
CA ASN A 100 -3.47 0.06 -6.35
C ASN A 100 -2.68 0.62 -7.56
N GLY A 101 -1.62 1.38 -7.32
CA GLY A 101 -0.74 1.91 -8.36
C GLY A 101 -1.28 3.13 -9.13
N TYR A 102 -2.36 3.73 -8.68
CA TYR A 102 -2.94 4.91 -9.35
C TYR A 102 -1.93 6.07 -9.43
N HIS A 103 -1.70 6.56 -10.65
CA HIS A 103 -0.68 7.56 -10.98
C HIS A 103 0.73 7.16 -10.54
N LEU A 104 1.06 5.88 -10.63
CA LEU A 104 2.37 5.36 -10.23
C LEU A 104 3.49 5.98 -11.07
N ASP A 105 3.26 6.17 -12.37
CA ASP A 105 4.18 6.82 -13.31
C ASP A 105 4.56 8.25 -12.85
N GLN A 106 3.60 9.02 -12.36
CA GLN A 106 3.80 10.38 -11.86
C GLN A 106 4.46 10.41 -10.48
N LYS A 107 4.18 9.40 -9.65
CA LYS A 107 4.68 9.28 -8.28
C LYS A 107 6.06 8.64 -8.18
N ALA A 108 6.57 7.99 -9.23
CA ALA A 108 7.77 7.16 -9.19
C ALA A 108 8.99 7.88 -8.60
N ASN A 109 9.29 9.11 -9.02
CA ASN A 109 10.41 9.87 -8.48
C ASN A 109 10.25 10.13 -6.96
N LYS A 110 9.06 10.59 -6.55
CA LYS A 110 8.77 10.85 -5.13
C LYS A 110 8.83 9.59 -4.27
N ILE A 111 8.45 8.43 -4.81
CA ILE A 111 8.57 7.13 -4.15
C ILE A 111 10.04 6.85 -3.83
N VAL A 112 10.92 6.99 -4.80
CA VAL A 112 12.37 6.78 -4.60
C VAL A 112 12.95 7.81 -3.63
N GLU A 113 12.65 9.08 -3.80
CA GLU A 113 13.11 10.19 -2.96
C GLU A 113 12.62 10.10 -1.51
N SER A 114 11.48 9.46 -1.27
CA SER A 114 10.94 9.31 0.09
C SER A 114 11.71 8.29 0.94
N GLY A 115 12.56 7.46 0.32
CA GLY A 115 13.28 6.38 1.01
C GLY A 115 12.42 5.14 1.26
N LEU A 116 11.31 4.96 0.55
CA LEU A 116 10.49 3.76 0.62
C LEU A 116 11.33 2.52 0.26
N ASP A 117 11.22 1.43 1.03
CA ASP A 117 12.04 0.23 0.85
C ASP A 117 11.41 -0.81 -0.09
N GLY A 118 10.14 -0.67 -0.44
CA GLY A 118 9.48 -1.59 -1.34
C GLY A 118 8.01 -1.29 -1.55
N ILE A 119 7.47 -1.79 -2.64
CA ILE A 119 6.10 -1.57 -3.07
C ILE A 119 5.44 -2.89 -3.47
N ASN A 120 4.24 -3.13 -2.95
CA ASN A 120 3.34 -4.15 -3.47
C ASN A 120 2.24 -3.46 -4.26
N ILE A 121 2.09 -3.80 -5.51
CA ILE A 121 1.09 -3.23 -6.40
C ILE A 121 0.01 -4.28 -6.63
N SER A 122 -1.25 -3.90 -6.42
CA SER A 122 -2.39 -4.77 -6.66
C SER A 122 -2.78 -4.70 -8.13
N ILE A 123 -2.56 -5.80 -8.87
CA ILE A 123 -2.95 -5.96 -10.28
C ILE A 123 -3.60 -7.33 -10.39
N ASP A 124 -4.93 -7.34 -10.47
CA ASP A 124 -5.70 -8.58 -10.46
C ASP A 124 -5.76 -9.26 -11.83
N SER A 125 -5.40 -8.56 -12.90
CA SER A 125 -5.27 -9.12 -14.25
C SER A 125 -4.38 -8.23 -15.13
N LEU A 126 -3.61 -8.85 -16.04
CA LEU A 126 -2.90 -8.15 -17.11
C LEU A 126 -3.77 -7.93 -18.35
N ASN A 127 -4.95 -8.55 -18.39
CA ASN A 127 -5.95 -8.23 -19.39
C ASN A 127 -6.67 -6.93 -19.00
N ARG A 128 -6.61 -5.92 -19.88
CA ARG A 128 -7.15 -4.58 -19.65
C ARG A 128 -8.66 -4.57 -19.32
N GLU A 129 -9.45 -5.36 -20.06
CA GLU A 129 -10.89 -5.40 -19.87
C GLU A 129 -11.27 -6.09 -18.56
N ILE A 130 -10.57 -7.17 -18.21
CA ILE A 130 -10.75 -7.86 -16.92
C ILE A 130 -10.34 -6.93 -15.78
N PHE A 131 -9.17 -6.28 -15.85
CA PHE A 131 -8.72 -5.31 -14.85
C PHE A 131 -9.74 -4.19 -14.64
N LYS A 132 -10.24 -3.61 -15.75
CA LYS A 132 -11.25 -2.56 -15.71
C LYS A 132 -12.57 -3.06 -15.11
N SER A 133 -13.01 -4.28 -15.43
CA SER A 133 -14.22 -4.86 -14.86
C SER A 133 -14.13 -5.06 -13.34
N ILE A 134 -12.97 -5.49 -12.84
CA ILE A 134 -12.73 -5.70 -11.41
C ILE A 134 -12.63 -4.37 -10.65
N THR A 135 -11.86 -3.42 -11.17
CA THR A 135 -11.49 -2.19 -10.46
C THR A 135 -12.39 -1.00 -10.75
N SER A 136 -13.22 -1.09 -11.80
CA SER A 136 -14.00 0.02 -12.38
C SER A 136 -13.13 1.17 -12.91
N HIS A 137 -11.84 0.91 -13.17
CA HIS A 137 -10.88 1.90 -13.67
C HIS A 137 -10.03 1.34 -14.80
N ASP A 138 -9.91 2.11 -15.88
CA ASP A 138 -9.08 1.80 -17.03
C ASP A 138 -7.67 2.42 -16.86
N ARG A 139 -6.87 1.83 -15.96
CA ARG A 139 -5.57 2.36 -15.55
C ARG A 139 -4.41 1.37 -15.62
N LEU A 140 -4.63 0.19 -16.17
CA LEU A 140 -3.60 -0.86 -16.19
C LEU A 140 -2.31 -0.40 -16.86
N GLU A 141 -2.41 0.20 -18.04
CA GLU A 141 -1.25 0.66 -18.81
C GLU A 141 -0.43 1.74 -18.05
N GLU A 142 -1.13 2.69 -17.40
CA GLU A 142 -0.49 3.71 -16.57
C GLU A 142 0.29 3.08 -15.40
N ILE A 143 -0.30 2.06 -14.77
CA ILE A 143 0.35 1.33 -13.67
C ILE A 143 1.58 0.58 -14.16
N LEU A 144 1.49 -0.14 -15.28
CA LEU A 144 2.62 -0.85 -15.88
C LEU A 144 3.75 0.10 -16.28
N ASN A 145 3.43 1.23 -16.89
CA ASN A 145 4.41 2.29 -17.19
C ASN A 145 5.09 2.82 -15.93
N GLY A 146 4.33 2.96 -14.84
CA GLY A 146 4.87 3.32 -13.53
C GLY A 146 5.86 2.29 -12.97
N ILE A 147 5.58 1.00 -13.13
CA ILE A 147 6.50 -0.09 -12.76
C ILE A 147 7.81 0.02 -13.55
N ILE A 148 7.72 0.16 -14.88
CA ILE A 148 8.89 0.31 -15.75
C ILE A 148 9.72 1.55 -15.32
N LYS A 149 9.05 2.65 -14.98
CA LYS A 149 9.73 3.86 -14.53
C LYS A 149 10.45 3.65 -13.19
N LEU A 150 9.82 2.97 -12.23
CA LEU A 150 10.48 2.60 -10.96
C LEU A 150 11.73 1.76 -11.20
N GLN A 151 11.66 0.75 -12.10
CA GLN A 151 12.82 -0.07 -12.46
C GLN A 151 13.95 0.76 -13.07
N LYS A 152 13.63 1.70 -13.97
CA LYS A 152 14.61 2.64 -14.57
C LYS A 152 15.27 3.54 -13.51
N LEU A 153 14.59 3.80 -12.40
CA LEU A 153 15.12 4.54 -11.24
C LEU A 153 15.87 3.62 -10.25
N ASN A 154 16.18 2.38 -10.63
CA ASN A 154 16.81 1.35 -9.79
C ASN A 154 16.01 0.98 -8.54
N PHE A 155 14.70 1.18 -8.53
CA PHE A 155 13.82 0.73 -7.46
C PHE A 155 13.33 -0.69 -7.79
N ASN A 156 14.01 -1.71 -7.23
CA ASN A 156 13.83 -3.11 -7.64
C ASN A 156 12.96 -3.95 -6.68
N ASN A 157 12.63 -3.42 -5.49
CA ASN A 157 11.80 -4.14 -4.52
C ASN A 157 10.30 -3.93 -4.82
N ILE A 158 9.87 -4.47 -5.96
CA ILE A 158 8.50 -4.40 -6.46
C ILE A 158 7.90 -5.81 -6.41
N LYS A 159 6.67 -5.90 -5.87
CA LYS A 159 5.86 -7.12 -5.89
C LYS A 159 4.49 -6.81 -6.48
N ILE A 160 3.97 -7.73 -7.27
CA ILE A 160 2.60 -7.70 -7.74
C ILE A 160 1.77 -8.68 -6.93
N ASN A 161 0.63 -8.26 -6.46
CA ASN A 161 -0.37 -9.09 -5.81
C ASN A 161 -1.61 -9.14 -6.68
N ALA A 162 -2.19 -10.31 -6.84
CA ALA A 162 -3.47 -10.50 -7.50
C ALA A 162 -4.43 -11.26 -6.58
N VAL A 163 -5.68 -10.86 -6.55
CA VAL A 163 -6.78 -11.60 -5.93
C VAL A 163 -7.41 -12.47 -7.00
N LEU A 164 -7.45 -13.78 -6.76
CA LEU A 164 -8.08 -14.73 -7.68
C LEU A 164 -9.59 -14.75 -7.46
N LEU A 165 -10.33 -14.31 -8.46
CA LEU A 165 -11.78 -14.25 -8.48
C LEU A 165 -12.32 -15.36 -9.39
N LYS A 166 -13.03 -16.33 -8.80
CA LYS A 166 -13.57 -17.49 -9.52
C LYS A 166 -14.43 -17.02 -10.70
N GLY A 167 -14.10 -17.54 -11.89
CA GLY A 167 -14.83 -17.25 -13.12
C GLY A 167 -14.54 -15.87 -13.75
N ILE A 168 -13.59 -15.11 -13.22
CA ILE A 168 -13.20 -13.80 -13.75
C ILE A 168 -11.73 -13.81 -14.19
N ASN A 169 -10.80 -14.11 -13.29
CA ASN A 169 -9.35 -14.12 -13.53
C ASN A 169 -8.67 -15.36 -12.93
N SER A 170 -9.33 -16.50 -12.92
CA SER A 170 -8.85 -17.73 -12.26
C SER A 170 -8.64 -18.89 -13.23
N SER A 171 -8.63 -18.66 -14.54
CA SER A 171 -8.32 -19.69 -15.55
C SER A 171 -6.79 -19.81 -15.73
N GLU A 172 -6.31 -20.97 -16.25
CA GLU A 172 -4.89 -21.14 -16.55
C GLU A 172 -4.36 -20.10 -17.54
N ASN A 173 -5.20 -19.59 -18.45
CA ASN A 173 -4.79 -18.60 -19.44
C ASN A 173 -4.52 -17.23 -18.82
N ASP A 174 -5.16 -16.91 -17.67
CA ASP A 174 -4.95 -15.64 -16.97
C ASP A 174 -3.55 -15.54 -16.33
N PHE A 175 -2.77 -16.64 -16.29
CA PHE A 175 -1.44 -16.72 -15.67
C PHE A 175 -0.31 -17.00 -16.66
N LYS A 176 -0.61 -17.13 -17.97
CA LYS A 176 0.40 -17.47 -18.99
C LYS A 176 1.02 -16.26 -19.67
N ASP A 177 0.47 -15.08 -19.47
CA ASP A 177 0.95 -13.80 -19.99
C ASP A 177 1.73 -13.04 -18.90
#